data_c5982fa39ef2daef1a4eb19ed10efe48
#
_entry.id   c5982fa39ef2daef1a4eb19ed10efe48
#
_cell.length_a   1.000
_cell.length_b   1.000
_cell.length_c   1.000
_cell.angle_alpha   90.00
_cell.angle_beta   90.00
_cell.angle_gamma   90.00
#
_symmetry.space_group_name_H-M   'P 1'
#
loop_
_entity.id
_entity.type
_entity.pdbx_description
1 polymer ?
#
loop_
_entity_poly.entity_id
_entity_poly.type
_entity_poly.pdbx_seq_one_letter_code
_entity_poly.pdbx_strand_id
1 'polypeptide(L)'
;LRAHPDMPLAEALSIDAPLRVRSRPGSRFSYSNTGYALLGRVIESVTGQRYEQYLDEAVLLPLGMRDSTFAFTTQAGTRADARLAMGHFEDGEAHAAVPVDVRPAAQFTTTAADMLRFARFVMGDGRIGGATFIAPELMRARARPQGTEAARAGLSVGYSLGLALRDRHGAVGMCHGGDTVGFRAMVCAYPAQGGAFFIAFNADVEGADYTRIRGLLVDALDVATPSSTSPDRPAADLDAWDGLYVPAPNRFASFAYLDRLFGVRHVAWKDGALHVRPLQGTPLQLSPAGGRLFRQAERVLPSHALLVGDDGARVLVDDQQTHARSALAPLALLWASLVAGVLGVVHVWIVGAWRLLRRRPWHTDALRLPWASVTALLVPLPLFLRQPFLQFGDPTVASASLAATTALLPIAMLVGLYRIRHASRSLQRTADAIALLAVLQWCAVLAGWGLLPARTWAL
;
A
#
# COMPACT_ATOMS: atom_id res chain seq x y z
N LEU A 1 17.27 1.79 -1.86
CA LEU A 1 16.74 2.55 -3.01
C LEU A 1 17.74 3.64 -3.40
N ARG A 2 18.67 3.34 -4.31
CA ARG A 2 19.58 4.35 -4.89
C ARG A 2 19.06 4.78 -6.25
N ALA A 3 17.91 5.45 -6.26
CA ALA A 3 17.41 6.05 -7.48
C ALA A 3 18.40 7.12 -7.97
N HIS A 4 18.81 7.03 -9.21
CA HIS A 4 19.64 8.04 -9.84
C HIS A 4 18.75 8.91 -10.72
N PRO A 5 18.71 10.25 -10.51
CA PRO A 5 17.76 11.12 -11.21
C PRO A 5 17.93 11.13 -12.73
N ASP A 6 19.13 10.78 -13.22
CA ASP A 6 19.43 10.74 -14.66
C ASP A 6 19.36 9.34 -15.27
N MET A 7 19.10 8.30 -14.46
CA MET A 7 18.99 6.93 -14.95
C MET A 7 17.85 6.84 -15.97
N PRO A 8 18.05 6.25 -17.15
CA PRO A 8 16.97 6.01 -18.10
C PRO A 8 15.83 5.22 -17.45
N LEU A 9 14.56 5.55 -17.75
CA LEU A 9 13.43 4.79 -17.21
C LEU A 9 13.48 3.30 -17.59
N ALA A 10 14.05 2.98 -18.75
CA ALA A 10 14.29 1.60 -19.17
C ALA A 10 15.16 0.83 -18.18
N GLU A 11 16.20 1.47 -17.66
CA GLU A 11 17.12 0.91 -16.69
C GLU A 11 16.50 0.90 -15.29
N ALA A 12 15.90 2.00 -14.88
CA ALA A 12 15.21 2.11 -13.58
C ALA A 12 14.07 1.08 -13.40
N LEU A 13 13.41 0.68 -14.50
CA LEU A 13 12.35 -0.30 -14.51
C LEU A 13 12.81 -1.72 -14.90
N SER A 14 14.05 -1.90 -15.33
CA SER A 14 14.66 -3.19 -15.62
C SER A 14 15.14 -3.94 -14.37
N ILE A 15 14.55 -3.62 -13.23
CA ILE A 15 14.84 -4.21 -11.94
C ILE A 15 14.86 -5.74 -12.06
N ASP A 16 15.76 -6.39 -11.35
CA ASP A 16 16.08 -7.83 -11.34
C ASP A 16 14.89 -8.80 -11.12
N ALA A 17 13.69 -8.29 -10.97
CA ALA A 17 12.46 -9.06 -10.85
C ALA A 17 11.52 -8.81 -12.04
N PRO A 18 11.07 -9.86 -12.75
CA PRO A 18 10.12 -9.71 -13.84
C PRO A 18 8.83 -9.08 -13.34
N LEU A 19 8.35 -8.04 -14.02
CA LEU A 19 7.03 -7.45 -13.76
C LEU A 19 5.96 -8.55 -13.86
N ARG A 20 5.19 -8.72 -12.80
CA ARG A 20 4.13 -9.74 -12.74
C ARG A 20 2.76 -9.08 -12.80
N VAL A 21 1.98 -9.45 -13.80
CA VAL A 21 0.56 -9.12 -13.83
C VAL A 21 -0.15 -9.94 -12.74
N ARG A 22 -0.81 -9.27 -11.81
CA ARG A 22 -1.37 -9.87 -10.59
C ARG A 22 -2.87 -10.16 -10.68
N SER A 23 -3.53 -9.56 -11.65
CA SER A 23 -4.94 -9.78 -11.97
C SER A 23 -5.15 -9.65 -13.47
N ARG A 24 -6.21 -10.27 -13.99
CA ARG A 24 -6.59 -10.12 -15.38
C ARG A 24 -6.82 -8.63 -15.70
N PRO A 25 -6.30 -8.08 -16.81
CA PRO A 25 -6.58 -6.72 -17.21
C PRO A 25 -8.08 -6.42 -17.25
N GLY A 26 -8.50 -5.25 -16.75
CA GLY A 26 -9.90 -4.86 -16.69
C GLY A 26 -10.75 -5.59 -15.65
N SER A 27 -10.17 -6.46 -14.79
CA SER A 27 -10.93 -7.15 -13.75
C SER A 27 -10.93 -6.35 -12.42
N ARG A 28 -9.79 -6.11 -11.83
CA ARG A 28 -9.67 -5.60 -10.48
C ARG A 28 -8.98 -4.24 -10.45
N PHE A 29 -9.43 -3.39 -9.54
CA PHE A 29 -8.69 -2.19 -9.22
C PHE A 29 -7.43 -2.57 -8.42
N SER A 30 -6.28 -2.03 -8.83
CA SER A 30 -5.03 -2.10 -8.09
C SER A 30 -4.21 -0.84 -8.38
N TYR A 31 -4.08 0.04 -7.40
CA TYR A 31 -3.25 1.24 -7.51
C TYR A 31 -1.79 0.86 -7.76
N SER A 32 -1.15 1.47 -8.77
CA SER A 32 0.20 1.10 -9.17
C SER A 32 1.03 2.28 -9.66
N ASN A 33 2.00 2.70 -8.84
CA ASN A 33 3.04 3.65 -9.27
C ASN A 33 3.88 3.08 -10.43
N THR A 34 4.16 1.78 -10.42
CA THR A 34 4.86 1.09 -11.51
C THR A 34 4.08 1.19 -12.82
N GLY A 35 2.75 1.14 -12.79
CA GLY A 35 1.92 1.36 -13.97
C GLY A 35 2.14 2.74 -14.60
N TYR A 36 2.22 3.80 -13.79
CA TYR A 36 2.53 5.15 -14.26
C TYR A 36 3.98 5.30 -14.74
N ALA A 37 4.93 4.61 -14.09
CA ALA A 37 6.30 4.56 -14.58
C ALA A 37 6.39 3.91 -15.99
N LEU A 38 5.60 2.86 -16.25
CA LEU A 38 5.48 2.27 -17.59
C LEU A 38 4.86 3.23 -18.60
N LEU A 39 3.88 4.07 -18.21
CA LEU A 39 3.35 5.12 -19.09
C LEU A 39 4.44 6.15 -19.44
N GLY A 40 5.30 6.52 -18.49
CA GLY A 40 6.49 7.33 -18.79
C GLY A 40 7.39 6.70 -19.84
N ARG A 41 7.60 5.38 -19.77
CA ARG A 41 8.35 4.64 -20.81
C ARG A 41 7.65 4.65 -22.17
N VAL A 42 6.32 4.58 -22.21
CA VAL A 42 5.58 4.73 -23.47
C VAL A 42 5.80 6.10 -24.06
N ILE A 43 5.75 7.16 -23.25
CA ILE A 43 6.06 8.55 -23.70
C ILE A 43 7.45 8.60 -24.32
N GLU A 44 8.49 8.11 -23.62
CA GLU A 44 9.87 8.10 -24.15
C GLU A 44 9.98 7.30 -25.45
N SER A 45 9.31 6.15 -25.56
CA SER A 45 9.35 5.31 -26.76
C SER A 45 8.68 5.97 -27.97
N VAL A 46 7.62 6.73 -27.76
CA VAL A 46 6.85 7.38 -28.83
C VAL A 46 7.49 8.70 -29.25
N THR A 47 8.03 9.46 -28.31
CA THR A 47 8.55 10.81 -28.56
C THR A 47 10.05 10.85 -28.86
N GLY A 48 10.80 9.83 -28.43
CA GLY A 48 12.26 9.83 -28.46
C GLY A 48 12.91 10.78 -27.45
N GLN A 49 12.11 11.41 -26.57
CA GLN A 49 12.56 12.36 -25.56
C GLN A 49 12.43 11.74 -24.16
N ARG A 50 13.16 12.25 -23.18
CA ARG A 50 12.92 11.94 -21.78
C ARG A 50 11.52 12.41 -21.40
N TYR A 51 10.78 11.60 -20.60
CA TYR A 51 9.41 11.93 -20.24
C TYR A 51 9.32 13.26 -19.47
N GLU A 52 10.33 13.58 -18.63
CA GLU A 52 10.39 14.83 -17.88
C GLU A 52 10.41 16.03 -18.81
N GLN A 53 11.32 16.02 -19.80
CA GLN A 53 11.44 17.08 -20.78
C GLN A 53 10.17 17.22 -21.61
N TYR A 54 9.64 16.10 -22.11
CA TYR A 54 8.42 16.12 -22.90
C TYR A 54 7.23 16.69 -22.11
N LEU A 55 7.04 16.30 -20.87
CA LEU A 55 5.93 16.81 -20.06
C LEU A 55 6.11 18.30 -19.69
N ASP A 56 7.32 18.71 -19.37
CA ASP A 56 7.61 20.12 -19.08
C ASP A 56 7.30 21.00 -20.31
N GLU A 57 7.73 20.60 -21.51
CA GLU A 57 7.53 21.35 -22.75
C GLU A 57 6.11 21.23 -23.31
N ALA A 58 5.57 20.01 -23.40
CA ALA A 58 4.30 19.72 -24.07
C ALA A 58 3.06 19.90 -23.17
N VAL A 59 3.22 19.91 -21.85
CA VAL A 59 2.09 20.00 -20.90
C VAL A 59 2.22 21.23 -20.00
N LEU A 60 3.31 21.37 -19.25
CA LEU A 60 3.40 22.41 -18.23
C LEU A 60 3.48 23.82 -18.85
N LEU A 61 4.31 24.01 -19.87
CA LEU A 61 4.46 25.31 -20.54
C LEU A 61 3.16 25.79 -21.20
N PRO A 62 2.42 24.98 -21.97
CA PRO A 62 1.10 25.38 -22.51
C PRO A 62 0.08 25.70 -21.44
N LEU A 63 0.11 25.03 -20.29
CA LEU A 63 -0.77 25.34 -19.14
C LEU A 63 -0.34 26.60 -18.38
N GLY A 64 0.82 27.19 -18.71
CA GLY A 64 1.38 28.34 -18.00
C GLY A 64 1.99 27.99 -16.65
N MET A 65 2.30 26.71 -16.39
CA MET A 65 2.90 26.20 -15.16
C MET A 65 4.44 26.33 -15.23
N ARG A 66 4.93 27.55 -15.14
CA ARG A 66 6.33 27.89 -15.39
C ARG A 66 7.27 27.63 -14.21
N ASP A 67 6.70 27.48 -13.02
CA ASP A 67 7.42 27.19 -11.78
C ASP A 67 7.27 25.72 -11.36
N SER A 68 6.95 24.86 -12.32
CA SER A 68 6.76 23.42 -12.12
C SER A 68 7.65 22.63 -13.06
N THR A 69 8.09 21.44 -12.60
CA THR A 69 8.91 20.54 -13.42
C THR A 69 8.77 19.09 -12.98
N PHE A 70 8.85 18.17 -13.92
CA PHE A 70 9.02 16.73 -13.67
C PHE A 70 10.49 16.34 -13.50
N ALA A 71 11.45 17.23 -13.83
CA ALA A 71 12.86 16.98 -13.56
C ALA A 71 13.12 16.97 -12.05
N PHE A 72 14.04 16.12 -11.62
CA PHE A 72 14.41 16.04 -10.19
C PHE A 72 15.02 17.36 -9.72
N THR A 73 14.45 17.92 -8.67
CA THR A 73 14.90 19.13 -8.00
C THR A 73 15.12 18.83 -6.53
N THR A 74 16.18 19.38 -5.94
CA THR A 74 16.52 19.17 -4.53
C THR A 74 16.99 20.48 -3.89
N GLN A 75 17.23 20.49 -2.59
CA GLN A 75 17.68 21.65 -1.84
C GLN A 75 19.21 21.81 -1.83
N ALA A 76 19.96 20.80 -2.30
CA ALA A 76 21.43 20.80 -2.27
C ALA A 76 22.03 20.24 -3.56
N GLY A 77 23.29 20.61 -3.83
CA GLY A 77 24.05 20.14 -4.98
C GLY A 77 23.73 20.85 -6.28
N THR A 78 24.05 20.23 -7.42
CA THR A 78 23.91 20.80 -8.77
C THR A 78 22.46 20.98 -9.23
N ARG A 79 21.52 20.38 -8.54
CA ARG A 79 20.06 20.46 -8.83
C ARG A 79 19.31 21.24 -7.76
N ALA A 80 20.02 22.06 -6.99
CA ALA A 80 19.42 22.84 -5.92
C ALA A 80 18.54 23.95 -6.48
N ASP A 81 17.34 24.09 -5.90
CA ASP A 81 16.49 25.26 -6.03
C ASP A 81 16.22 25.82 -4.63
N ALA A 82 16.66 27.04 -4.38
CA ALA A 82 16.51 27.69 -3.08
C ALA A 82 15.04 27.96 -2.70
N ARG A 83 14.11 27.86 -3.65
CA ARG A 83 12.65 27.99 -3.41
C ARG A 83 12.02 26.71 -2.89
N LEU A 84 12.71 25.57 -3.04
CA LEU A 84 12.17 24.27 -2.63
C LEU A 84 12.19 24.13 -1.10
N ALA A 85 11.04 23.89 -0.50
CA ALA A 85 10.91 23.66 0.93
C ALA A 85 11.67 22.38 1.35
N MET A 86 12.24 22.36 2.56
CA MET A 86 12.72 21.12 3.18
C MET A 86 11.54 20.26 3.60
N GLY A 87 11.64 18.95 3.39
CA GLY A 87 10.69 17.99 3.93
C GLY A 87 10.98 17.69 5.40
N HIS A 88 9.95 17.36 6.20
CA HIS A 88 10.10 17.04 7.61
C HIS A 88 9.32 15.77 7.97
N PHE A 89 9.84 14.98 8.89
CA PHE A 89 9.15 13.89 9.55
C PHE A 89 8.65 14.29 10.94
N GLU A 90 7.97 13.37 11.65
CA GLU A 90 7.36 13.59 12.96
C GLU A 90 8.34 14.10 14.05
N ASP A 91 9.58 13.65 13.99
CA ASP A 91 10.67 14.05 14.89
C ASP A 91 11.20 15.47 14.60
N GLY A 92 10.68 16.14 13.55
CA GLY A 92 11.13 17.43 13.08
C GLY A 92 12.44 17.38 12.29
N GLU A 93 13.00 16.20 12.01
CA GLU A 93 14.19 16.05 11.18
C GLU A 93 13.92 16.53 9.76
N ALA A 94 14.76 17.43 9.27
CA ALA A 94 14.66 18.00 7.94
C ALA A 94 15.36 17.12 6.92
N HIS A 95 14.66 16.77 5.84
CA HIS A 95 15.17 15.95 4.75
C HIS A 95 15.13 16.72 3.42
N ALA A 96 16.23 16.64 2.68
CA ALA A 96 16.23 17.08 1.30
C ALA A 96 15.41 16.10 0.43
N ALA A 97 14.87 16.59 -0.69
CA ALA A 97 14.19 15.74 -1.65
C ALA A 97 15.12 14.63 -2.14
N VAL A 98 14.58 13.42 -2.25
CA VAL A 98 15.30 12.24 -2.72
C VAL A 98 14.73 11.78 -4.06
N PRO A 99 15.56 11.33 -5.02
CA PRO A 99 15.07 10.78 -6.27
C PRO A 99 14.36 9.44 -6.02
N VAL A 100 13.38 9.12 -6.87
CA VAL A 100 12.63 7.86 -6.84
C VAL A 100 12.69 7.16 -8.19
N ASP A 101 12.73 5.82 -8.20
CA ASP A 101 12.80 5.03 -9.44
C ASP A 101 11.52 5.14 -10.27
N VAL A 102 10.36 5.24 -9.61
CA VAL A 102 9.05 5.41 -10.25
C VAL A 102 8.73 6.89 -10.51
N ARG A 103 9.71 7.64 -11.04
CA ARG A 103 9.63 9.09 -11.25
C ARG A 103 8.32 9.60 -11.86
N PRO A 104 7.76 8.98 -12.92
CA PRO A 104 6.50 9.44 -13.51
C PRO A 104 5.31 9.44 -12.55
N ALA A 105 5.37 8.68 -11.47
CA ALA A 105 4.31 8.58 -10.48
C ALA A 105 4.55 9.42 -9.22
N ALA A 106 5.81 9.83 -8.94
CA ALA A 106 6.14 10.34 -7.61
C ALA A 106 7.14 11.52 -7.60
N GLN A 107 7.62 11.96 -8.76
CA GLN A 107 8.57 13.04 -8.85
C GLN A 107 7.97 14.23 -9.61
N PHE A 108 7.52 15.23 -8.88
CA PHE A 108 6.96 16.45 -9.44
C PHE A 108 7.16 17.61 -8.46
N THR A 109 7.85 18.64 -8.89
CA THR A 109 8.03 19.88 -8.13
C THR A 109 7.10 20.95 -8.69
N THR A 110 6.40 21.66 -7.82
CA THR A 110 5.38 22.64 -8.25
C THR A 110 5.17 23.73 -7.20
N THR A 111 4.35 24.71 -7.56
CA THR A 111 3.85 25.77 -6.67
C THR A 111 2.33 25.71 -6.56
N ALA A 112 1.77 26.33 -5.52
CA ALA A 112 0.31 26.44 -5.38
C ALA A 112 -0.32 27.21 -6.56
N ALA A 113 0.36 28.23 -7.07
CA ALA A 113 -0.12 29.01 -8.22
C ALA A 113 -0.25 28.16 -9.48
N ASP A 114 0.75 27.33 -9.76
CA ASP A 114 0.74 26.43 -10.92
C ASP A 114 -0.31 25.32 -10.76
N MET A 115 -0.45 24.76 -9.56
CA MET A 115 -1.48 23.76 -9.28
C MET A 115 -2.91 24.33 -9.41
N LEU A 116 -3.12 25.59 -9.14
CA LEU A 116 -4.43 26.24 -9.42
C LEU A 116 -4.66 26.40 -10.93
N ARG A 117 -3.61 26.64 -11.75
CA ARG A 117 -3.73 26.61 -13.23
C ARG A 117 -4.11 25.22 -13.72
N PHE A 118 -3.46 24.17 -13.17
CA PHE A 118 -3.80 22.79 -13.45
C PHE A 118 -5.25 22.46 -13.03
N ALA A 119 -5.67 22.84 -11.83
CA ALA A 119 -7.03 22.62 -11.34
C ALA A 119 -8.08 23.32 -12.23
N ARG A 120 -7.81 24.54 -12.69
CA ARG A 120 -8.67 25.25 -13.64
C ARG A 120 -8.78 24.50 -14.97
N PHE A 121 -7.66 24.00 -15.51
CA PHE A 121 -7.67 23.15 -16.71
C PHE A 121 -8.46 21.86 -16.49
N VAL A 122 -8.28 21.23 -15.34
CA VAL A 122 -9.04 20.02 -14.93
C VAL A 122 -10.55 20.30 -14.89
N MET A 123 -11.01 21.47 -14.47
CA MET A 123 -12.42 21.84 -14.47
C MET A 123 -12.95 22.23 -15.86
N GLY A 124 -12.07 22.49 -16.81
CA GLY A 124 -12.41 22.93 -18.16
C GLY A 124 -12.76 21.79 -19.13
N ASP A 125 -12.93 22.17 -20.37
CA ASP A 125 -13.29 21.31 -21.51
C ASP A 125 -12.10 20.74 -22.28
N GLY A 126 -10.88 20.93 -21.79
CA GLY A 126 -9.64 20.47 -22.45
C GLY A 126 -9.03 21.45 -23.44
N ARG A 127 -9.48 22.70 -23.46
CA ARG A 127 -8.94 23.75 -24.34
C ARG A 127 -7.93 24.62 -23.60
N ILE A 128 -6.91 25.09 -24.33
CA ILE A 128 -5.96 26.09 -23.88
C ILE A 128 -5.89 27.19 -24.94
N GLY A 129 -6.08 28.44 -24.55
CA GLY A 129 -6.05 29.57 -25.47
C GLY A 129 -7.05 29.45 -26.65
N GLY A 130 -8.16 28.74 -26.47
CA GLY A 130 -9.15 28.49 -27.49
C GLY A 130 -8.87 27.28 -28.40
N ALA A 131 -7.66 26.69 -28.36
CA ALA A 131 -7.31 25.48 -29.11
C ALA A 131 -7.60 24.21 -28.27
N THR A 132 -8.02 23.12 -28.92
CA THR A 132 -8.21 21.82 -28.27
C THR A 132 -6.84 21.24 -27.92
N PHE A 133 -6.58 21.11 -26.61
CA PHE A 133 -5.36 20.51 -26.07
C PHE A 133 -5.59 19.03 -25.73
N ILE A 134 -6.71 18.70 -25.08
CA ILE A 134 -7.17 17.33 -24.86
C ILE A 134 -8.61 17.27 -25.40
N ALA A 135 -8.92 16.20 -26.15
CA ALA A 135 -10.25 16.00 -26.70
C ALA A 135 -11.32 15.96 -25.59
N PRO A 136 -12.47 16.61 -25.75
CA PRO A 136 -13.51 16.71 -24.72
C PRO A 136 -14.02 15.35 -24.22
N GLU A 137 -14.05 14.33 -25.08
CA GLU A 137 -14.42 12.95 -24.70
C GLU A 137 -13.40 12.34 -23.73
N LEU A 138 -12.11 12.60 -23.90
CA LEU A 138 -11.05 12.15 -22.99
C LEU A 138 -11.13 12.91 -21.66
N MET A 139 -11.47 14.21 -21.72
CA MET A 139 -11.72 15.01 -20.51
C MET A 139 -12.89 14.45 -19.69
N ARG A 140 -13.96 13.99 -20.35
CA ARG A 140 -15.09 13.33 -19.69
C ARG A 140 -14.72 11.93 -19.17
N ALA A 141 -13.94 11.18 -19.94
CA ALA A 141 -13.52 9.82 -19.56
C ALA A 141 -12.70 9.79 -18.27
N ARG A 142 -11.85 10.78 -18.01
CA ARG A 142 -11.02 10.87 -16.80
C ARG A 142 -11.83 11.12 -15.51
N ALA A 143 -13.08 11.56 -15.61
CA ALA A 143 -13.91 11.89 -14.47
C ALA A 143 -14.63 10.71 -13.84
N ARG A 144 -14.54 9.51 -14.44
CA ARG A 144 -15.25 8.32 -13.97
C ARG A 144 -14.35 7.10 -14.01
N PRO A 145 -14.36 6.26 -12.96
CA PRO A 145 -13.68 4.96 -12.99
C PRO A 145 -14.20 4.13 -14.15
N GLN A 146 -13.28 3.49 -14.88
CA GLN A 146 -13.58 2.69 -16.06
C GLN A 146 -12.80 1.38 -16.04
N GLY A 147 -13.29 0.40 -16.79
CA GLY A 147 -12.56 -0.84 -17.10
C GLY A 147 -12.46 -1.85 -15.96
N THR A 148 -12.93 -1.53 -14.75
CA THR A 148 -12.94 -2.49 -13.63
C THR A 148 -14.29 -3.18 -13.48
N GLU A 149 -14.31 -4.36 -12.85
CA GLU A 149 -15.54 -5.05 -12.49
C GLU A 149 -16.45 -4.18 -11.62
N ALA A 150 -15.88 -3.44 -10.67
CA ALA A 150 -16.62 -2.54 -9.79
C ALA A 150 -17.30 -1.41 -10.56
N ALA A 151 -16.60 -0.79 -11.50
CA ALA A 151 -17.18 0.26 -12.36
C ALA A 151 -18.32 -0.29 -13.21
N ARG A 152 -18.18 -1.51 -13.77
CA ARG A 152 -19.26 -2.19 -14.51
C ARG A 152 -20.46 -2.54 -13.62
N ALA A 153 -20.24 -2.77 -12.33
CA ALA A 153 -21.28 -3.02 -11.34
C ALA A 153 -21.97 -1.73 -10.84
N GLY A 154 -21.56 -0.55 -11.34
CA GLY A 154 -22.18 0.74 -11.00
C GLY A 154 -21.47 1.53 -9.90
N LEU A 155 -20.32 1.06 -9.39
CA LEU A 155 -19.52 1.83 -8.43
C LEU A 155 -18.83 2.98 -9.18
N SER A 156 -19.28 4.22 -8.93
CA SER A 156 -18.79 5.41 -9.62
C SER A 156 -17.61 6.10 -8.93
N VAL A 157 -17.37 5.81 -7.66
CA VAL A 157 -16.22 6.34 -6.90
C VAL A 157 -14.96 5.52 -7.15
N GLY A 158 -13.79 6.14 -7.02
CA GLY A 158 -12.49 5.51 -7.19
C GLY A 158 -11.64 6.15 -8.28
N TYR A 159 -10.49 5.56 -8.56
CA TYR A 159 -9.53 6.07 -9.53
C TYR A 159 -9.99 5.87 -10.98
N SER A 160 -9.71 6.90 -11.79
CA SER A 160 -9.92 6.95 -13.22
C SER A 160 -8.58 7.21 -13.94
N LEU A 161 -8.56 8.04 -14.98
CA LEU A 161 -7.35 8.41 -15.71
C LEU A 161 -6.59 9.52 -14.98
N GLY A 162 -5.80 9.15 -13.99
CA GLY A 162 -4.94 10.04 -13.19
C GLY A 162 -5.63 10.76 -12.03
N LEU A 163 -6.95 10.76 -11.96
CA LEU A 163 -7.71 11.36 -10.86
C LEU A 163 -8.67 10.33 -10.27
N ALA A 164 -9.02 10.50 -9.01
CA ALA A 164 -10.08 9.73 -8.36
C ALA A 164 -11.34 10.54 -8.26
N LEU A 165 -12.49 9.98 -8.66
CA LEU A 165 -13.77 10.54 -8.25
C LEU A 165 -13.96 10.22 -6.77
N ARG A 166 -14.06 11.26 -5.95
CA ARG A 166 -14.23 11.18 -4.50
C ARG A 166 -15.45 11.98 -4.07
N ASP A 167 -16.11 11.49 -3.04
CA ASP A 167 -17.32 12.08 -2.46
C ASP A 167 -17.17 12.26 -0.95
N ARG A 168 -16.02 12.77 -0.53
CA ARG A 168 -15.70 13.05 0.88
C ARG A 168 -16.21 14.42 1.31
N HIS A 169 -16.52 14.55 2.60
CA HIS A 169 -17.00 15.80 3.22
C HIS A 169 -18.26 16.36 2.54
N GLY A 170 -19.16 15.50 2.05
CA GLY A 170 -20.39 15.92 1.38
C GLY A 170 -20.21 16.54 -0.01
N ALA A 171 -19.03 16.46 -0.62
CA ALA A 171 -18.75 17.02 -1.94
C ALA A 171 -18.23 15.99 -2.92
N VAL A 172 -18.73 15.99 -4.15
CA VAL A 172 -18.28 15.10 -5.23
C VAL A 172 -17.29 15.82 -6.11
N GLY A 173 -16.04 15.40 -6.07
CA GLY A 173 -14.94 16.03 -6.79
C GLY A 173 -13.94 15.04 -7.39
N MET A 174 -13.14 15.55 -8.32
CA MET A 174 -12.01 14.85 -8.91
C MET A 174 -10.74 15.23 -8.14
N CYS A 175 -10.15 14.27 -7.44
CA CYS A 175 -9.04 14.52 -6.53
C CYS A 175 -7.85 13.61 -6.83
N HIS A 176 -6.65 14.07 -6.48
CA HIS A 176 -5.48 13.22 -6.34
C HIS A 176 -4.64 13.67 -5.15
N GLY A 177 -4.19 12.72 -4.34
CA GLY A 177 -3.24 12.94 -3.25
C GLY A 177 -1.82 12.55 -3.66
N GLY A 178 -0.84 13.13 -3.01
CA GLY A 178 0.57 12.75 -3.14
C GLY A 178 1.22 12.69 -1.78
N ASP A 179 1.93 11.61 -1.53
CA ASP A 179 2.74 11.43 -0.33
C ASP A 179 4.15 10.99 -0.79
N THR A 180 5.15 11.74 -0.40
CA THR A 180 6.56 11.43 -0.61
C THR A 180 7.35 11.79 0.64
N VAL A 181 8.63 11.47 0.65
CA VAL A 181 9.49 11.68 1.84
C VAL A 181 9.40 13.12 2.36
N GLY A 182 8.79 13.29 3.51
CA GLY A 182 8.63 14.57 4.19
C GLY A 182 7.63 15.54 3.57
N PHE A 183 6.80 15.10 2.59
CA PHE A 183 5.82 15.96 1.93
C PHE A 183 4.49 15.25 1.73
N ARG A 184 3.40 15.99 1.89
CA ARG A 184 2.04 15.57 1.52
C ARG A 184 1.35 16.63 0.72
N ALA A 185 0.54 16.22 -0.28
CA ALA A 185 -0.23 17.15 -1.08
C ALA A 185 -1.61 16.57 -1.43
N MET A 186 -2.54 17.46 -1.76
CA MET A 186 -3.85 17.11 -2.31
C MET A 186 -4.33 18.20 -3.25
N VAL A 187 -4.77 17.78 -4.43
CA VAL A 187 -5.58 18.62 -5.33
C VAL A 187 -6.97 18.04 -5.43
N CYS A 188 -7.99 18.88 -5.36
CA CYS A 188 -9.37 18.53 -5.65
C CYS A 188 -10.00 19.59 -6.53
N ALA A 189 -10.78 19.16 -7.52
CA ALA A 189 -11.56 20.00 -8.40
C ALA A 189 -13.03 19.56 -8.37
N TYR A 190 -13.94 20.51 -8.25
CA TYR A 190 -15.40 20.34 -8.18
C TYR A 190 -16.05 21.05 -9.37
N PRO A 191 -16.01 20.44 -10.58
CA PRO A 191 -16.45 21.13 -11.80
C PRO A 191 -17.92 21.56 -11.78
N ALA A 192 -18.78 20.79 -11.11
CA ALA A 192 -20.20 21.09 -11.03
C ALA A 192 -20.48 22.39 -10.22
N GLN A 193 -19.63 22.72 -9.26
CA GLN A 193 -19.74 23.89 -8.40
C GLN A 193 -18.74 25.00 -8.76
N GLY A 194 -17.82 24.73 -9.69
CA GLY A 194 -16.82 25.70 -10.12
C GLY A 194 -15.69 25.97 -9.10
N GLY A 195 -15.55 25.08 -8.08
CA GLY A 195 -14.57 25.21 -7.01
C GLY A 195 -13.38 24.26 -7.18
N ALA A 196 -12.22 24.64 -6.65
CA ALA A 196 -11.06 23.77 -6.53
C ALA A 196 -10.15 24.21 -5.38
N PHE A 197 -9.38 23.27 -4.83
CA PHE A 197 -8.29 23.61 -3.94
C PHE A 197 -7.03 22.80 -4.25
N PHE A 198 -5.91 23.36 -3.88
CA PHE A 198 -4.64 22.63 -3.73
C PHE A 198 -4.06 22.95 -2.36
N ILE A 199 -3.59 21.93 -1.67
CA ILE A 199 -2.86 22.06 -0.42
C ILE A 199 -1.63 21.18 -0.44
N ALA A 200 -0.51 21.69 0.05
CA ALA A 200 0.72 20.95 0.23
C ALA A 200 1.30 21.21 1.62
N PHE A 201 1.90 20.20 2.20
CA PHE A 201 2.62 20.25 3.47
C PHE A 201 4.04 19.76 3.21
N ASN A 202 5.00 20.46 3.77
CA ASN A 202 6.39 20.02 3.84
C ASN A 202 6.67 19.23 5.13
N ALA A 203 5.66 18.48 5.57
CA ALA A 203 5.74 17.60 6.74
C ALA A 203 4.88 16.35 6.49
N ASP A 204 5.43 15.20 6.84
CA ASP A 204 4.74 13.91 6.86
C ASP A 204 4.62 13.44 8.31
N VAL A 205 3.51 13.82 8.96
CA VAL A 205 3.22 13.57 10.37
C VAL A 205 2.03 12.63 10.47
N GLU A 206 2.23 11.42 10.99
CA GLU A 206 1.15 10.41 11.09
C GLU A 206 0.02 10.84 12.02
N GLY A 207 0.34 11.57 13.09
CA GLY A 207 -0.63 12.08 14.06
C GLY A 207 -1.47 13.25 13.57
N ALA A 208 -1.15 13.86 12.41
CA ALA A 208 -1.90 15.02 11.90
C ALA A 208 -3.20 14.60 11.19
N ASP A 209 -4.30 15.27 11.53
CA ASP A 209 -5.61 15.03 10.90
C ASP A 209 -5.76 15.80 9.57
N TYR A 210 -5.06 15.32 8.56
CA TYR A 210 -5.17 15.85 7.19
C TYR A 210 -6.59 15.75 6.62
N THR A 211 -7.39 14.81 7.12
CA THR A 211 -8.77 14.63 6.66
C THR A 211 -9.65 15.80 7.14
N ARG A 212 -9.48 16.20 8.38
CA ARG A 212 -10.17 17.38 8.93
C ARG A 212 -9.78 18.66 8.19
N ILE A 213 -8.48 18.85 7.91
CA ILE A 213 -8.03 20.04 7.15
C ILE A 213 -8.69 20.09 5.78
N ARG A 214 -8.78 18.96 5.07
CA ARG A 214 -9.47 18.89 3.78
C ARG A 214 -10.97 19.19 3.91
N GLY A 215 -11.62 18.73 4.98
CA GLY A 215 -13.00 19.05 5.29
C GLY A 215 -13.23 20.55 5.39
N LEU A 216 -12.39 21.27 6.15
CA LEU A 216 -12.45 22.72 6.28
C LEU A 216 -12.30 23.45 4.92
N LEU A 217 -11.48 22.92 4.01
CA LEU A 217 -11.33 23.49 2.66
C LEU A 217 -12.58 23.27 1.81
N VAL A 218 -13.22 22.10 1.91
CA VAL A 218 -14.49 21.82 1.23
C VAL A 218 -15.59 22.73 1.76
N ASP A 219 -15.70 22.90 3.07
CA ASP A 219 -16.66 23.80 3.71
C ASP A 219 -16.44 25.25 3.27
N ALA A 220 -15.18 25.71 3.25
CA ALA A 220 -14.84 27.07 2.83
C ALA A 220 -15.14 27.36 1.34
N LEU A 221 -15.16 26.34 0.50
CA LEU A 221 -15.49 26.45 -0.93
C LEU A 221 -16.99 26.40 -1.20
N ASP A 222 -17.81 26.01 -0.22
CA ASP A 222 -19.26 25.82 -0.34
C ASP A 222 -19.66 24.92 -1.54
N VAL A 223 -18.92 23.80 -1.69
CA VAL A 223 -19.09 22.86 -2.82
C VAL A 223 -19.88 21.61 -2.44
N ALA A 224 -20.70 21.69 -1.40
CA ALA A 224 -21.52 20.57 -0.95
C ALA A 224 -22.44 20.06 -2.06
N THR A 225 -22.58 18.76 -2.16
CA THR A 225 -23.45 18.08 -3.12
C THR A 225 -24.63 17.49 -2.35
N PRO A 226 -25.87 17.76 -2.77
CA PRO A 226 -27.05 17.17 -2.15
C PRO A 226 -26.95 15.64 -2.16
N SER A 227 -27.16 15.01 -1.01
CA SER A 227 -27.23 13.56 -0.91
C SER A 227 -28.45 13.04 -1.65
N SER A 228 -28.26 12.02 -2.50
CA SER A 228 -29.38 11.26 -3.05
C SER A 228 -30.05 10.48 -1.90
N THR A 229 -31.31 10.77 -1.64
CA THR A 229 -32.08 10.16 -0.55
C THR A 229 -32.99 9.02 -1.01
N SER A 230 -32.88 8.57 -2.27
CA SER A 230 -33.70 7.46 -2.74
C SER A 230 -33.37 6.18 -1.97
N PRO A 231 -34.34 5.56 -1.26
CA PRO A 231 -34.15 4.26 -0.65
C PRO A 231 -34.20 3.21 -1.76
N ASP A 232 -33.08 2.94 -2.37
CA ASP A 232 -32.97 1.91 -3.39
C ASP A 232 -33.07 0.52 -2.75
N ARG A 233 -33.89 -0.34 -3.36
CA ARG A 233 -34.17 -1.67 -2.83
C ARG A 233 -32.90 -2.54 -2.91
N PRO A 234 -32.45 -3.14 -1.79
CA PRO A 234 -31.32 -4.05 -1.79
C PRO A 234 -31.64 -5.35 -2.56
N ALA A 235 -30.62 -6.04 -3.05
CA ALA A 235 -30.77 -7.36 -3.65
C ALA A 235 -31.29 -8.38 -2.62
N ALA A 236 -32.04 -9.38 -3.08
CA ALA A 236 -32.66 -10.37 -2.20
C ALA A 236 -31.66 -11.44 -1.66
N ASP A 237 -30.47 -11.55 -2.25
CA ASP A 237 -29.50 -12.63 -1.99
C ASP A 237 -28.30 -12.20 -1.11
N LEU A 238 -28.46 -11.16 -0.30
CA LEU A 238 -27.34 -10.58 0.45
C LEU A 238 -26.80 -11.51 1.54
N ASP A 239 -27.62 -12.35 2.15
CA ASP A 239 -27.17 -13.35 3.15
C ASP A 239 -26.10 -14.31 2.56
N ALA A 240 -26.16 -14.57 1.25
CA ALA A 240 -25.19 -15.42 0.59
C ALA A 240 -23.76 -14.82 0.56
N TRP A 241 -23.61 -13.53 0.89
CA TRP A 241 -22.34 -12.82 0.91
C TRP A 241 -21.65 -12.83 2.26
N ASP A 242 -22.28 -13.37 3.29
CA ASP A 242 -21.67 -13.50 4.61
C ASP A 242 -20.40 -14.33 4.54
N GLY A 243 -19.33 -13.84 5.18
CA GLY A 243 -18.08 -14.57 5.23
C GLY A 243 -16.85 -13.69 5.44
N LEU A 244 -15.68 -14.33 5.28
CA LEU A 244 -14.39 -13.69 5.42
C LEU A 244 -13.86 -13.26 4.04
N TYR A 245 -13.31 -12.06 3.98
CA TYR A 245 -12.78 -11.45 2.77
C TYR A 245 -11.34 -10.97 3.01
N VAL A 246 -10.47 -11.16 2.02
CA VAL A 246 -9.05 -10.77 2.04
C VAL A 246 -8.71 -9.91 0.83
N PRO A 247 -7.71 -9.01 0.93
CA PRO A 247 -7.27 -8.22 -0.21
C PRO A 247 -6.91 -9.08 -1.44
N ALA A 248 -7.43 -8.74 -2.61
CA ALA A 248 -7.24 -9.50 -3.84
C ALA A 248 -7.34 -8.61 -5.11
N PRO A 249 -6.23 -8.16 -5.70
CA PRO A 249 -4.87 -8.36 -5.21
C PRO A 249 -4.57 -7.47 -4.00
N ASN A 250 -3.63 -7.87 -3.16
CA ASN A 250 -3.08 -6.97 -2.15
C ASN A 250 -2.21 -5.90 -2.83
N ARG A 251 -1.99 -4.76 -2.18
CA ARG A 251 -1.28 -3.62 -2.78
C ARG A 251 0.19 -3.94 -3.05
N PHE A 252 0.90 -4.50 -2.08
CA PHE A 252 2.32 -4.82 -2.18
C PHE A 252 2.54 -6.32 -2.02
N ALA A 253 3.23 -6.95 -2.97
CA ALA A 253 3.48 -8.41 -2.94
C ALA A 253 4.23 -8.85 -1.68
N SER A 254 5.21 -8.04 -1.23
CA SER A 254 5.98 -8.26 -0.02
C SER A 254 5.14 -8.36 1.25
N PHE A 255 4.00 -7.69 1.31
CA PHE A 255 3.10 -7.72 2.45
C PHE A 255 1.97 -8.75 2.33
N ALA A 256 1.98 -9.58 1.28
CA ALA A 256 0.87 -10.52 1.02
C ALA A 256 0.61 -11.50 2.18
N TYR A 257 1.65 -11.93 2.89
CA TYR A 257 1.52 -12.76 4.09
C TYR A 257 0.81 -12.01 5.23
N LEU A 258 1.23 -10.78 5.51
CA LEU A 258 0.65 -9.93 6.56
C LEU A 258 -0.79 -9.54 6.22
N ASP A 259 -1.07 -9.20 4.96
CA ASP A 259 -2.41 -8.87 4.49
C ASP A 259 -3.38 -10.06 4.64
N ARG A 260 -2.89 -11.30 4.44
CA ARG A 260 -3.68 -12.49 4.68
C ARG A 260 -3.91 -12.79 6.16
N LEU A 261 -2.99 -12.42 7.04
CA LEU A 261 -3.15 -12.58 8.48
C LEU A 261 -4.04 -11.50 9.09
N PHE A 262 -3.85 -10.25 8.69
CA PHE A 262 -4.40 -9.08 9.40
C PHE A 262 -5.36 -8.23 8.56
N GLY A 263 -5.30 -8.31 7.23
CA GLY A 263 -6.19 -7.58 6.32
C GLY A 263 -7.56 -8.25 6.11
N VAL A 264 -7.91 -9.22 6.95
CA VAL A 264 -9.19 -9.95 6.88
C VAL A 264 -10.33 -9.04 7.31
N ARG A 265 -11.43 -9.07 6.53
CA ARG A 265 -12.69 -8.40 6.85
C ARG A 265 -13.81 -9.44 6.95
N HIS A 266 -14.60 -9.39 8.00
CA HIS A 266 -15.85 -10.14 8.09
C HIS A 266 -16.98 -9.29 7.54
N VAL A 267 -17.68 -9.80 6.54
CA VAL A 267 -18.84 -9.17 5.91
C VAL A 267 -20.07 -9.93 6.31
N ALA A 268 -21.12 -9.24 6.73
CA ALA A 268 -22.39 -9.83 7.10
C ALA A 268 -23.55 -8.88 6.76
N TRP A 269 -24.62 -9.41 6.17
CA TRP A 269 -25.88 -8.69 5.99
C TRP A 269 -26.74 -8.87 7.22
N LYS A 270 -27.08 -7.81 7.92
CA LYS A 270 -27.88 -7.88 9.14
C LYS A 270 -28.62 -6.56 9.38
N ASP A 271 -29.86 -6.66 9.91
CA ASP A 271 -30.68 -5.51 10.33
C ASP A 271 -30.84 -4.44 9.23
N GLY A 272 -30.92 -4.88 7.95
CA GLY A 272 -31.09 -3.96 6.81
C GLY A 272 -29.81 -3.19 6.41
N ALA A 273 -28.64 -3.57 6.90
CA ALA A 273 -27.35 -2.96 6.57
C ALA A 273 -26.28 -4.02 6.29
N LEU A 274 -25.27 -3.65 5.50
CA LEU A 274 -24.06 -4.45 5.31
C LEU A 274 -23.02 -4.07 6.36
N HIS A 275 -22.71 -5.00 7.23
CA HIS A 275 -21.68 -4.84 8.25
C HIS A 275 -20.34 -5.33 7.73
N VAL A 276 -19.35 -4.48 7.72
CA VAL A 276 -17.96 -4.82 7.35
C VAL A 276 -17.07 -4.61 8.57
N ARG A 277 -16.57 -5.71 9.14
CA ARG A 277 -15.75 -5.71 10.35
C ARG A 277 -14.33 -6.13 9.98
N PRO A 278 -13.39 -5.20 9.82
CA PRO A 278 -11.99 -5.55 9.64
C PRO A 278 -11.43 -6.15 10.92
N LEU A 279 -10.44 -7.05 10.79
CA LEU A 279 -9.70 -7.57 11.95
C LEU A 279 -8.92 -6.45 12.66
N GLN A 280 -8.44 -5.47 11.87
CA GLN A 280 -7.81 -4.25 12.36
C GLN A 280 -8.52 -3.05 11.75
N GLY A 281 -8.84 -2.04 12.56
CA GLY A 281 -9.52 -0.82 12.14
C GLY A 281 -10.97 -0.72 12.62
N THR A 282 -11.66 0.30 12.16
CA THR A 282 -13.02 0.63 12.61
C THR A 282 -14.07 -0.16 11.83
N PRO A 283 -15.02 -0.82 12.51
CA PRO A 283 -16.16 -1.44 11.86
C PRO A 283 -16.99 -0.43 11.06
N LEU A 284 -17.48 -0.85 9.90
CA LEU A 284 -18.34 -0.05 9.04
C LEU A 284 -19.74 -0.65 9.00
N GLN A 285 -20.75 0.21 9.05
CA GLN A 285 -22.13 -0.11 8.75
C GLN A 285 -22.52 0.65 7.47
N LEU A 286 -22.92 -0.08 6.45
CA LEU A 286 -23.19 0.46 5.12
C LEU A 286 -24.67 0.35 4.80
N SER A 287 -25.29 1.47 4.43
CA SER A 287 -26.69 1.51 4.01
C SER A 287 -26.84 1.06 2.56
N PRO A 288 -27.94 0.36 2.19
CA PRO A 288 -28.23 0.03 0.80
C PRO A 288 -28.29 1.28 -0.09
N ALA A 289 -27.78 1.14 -1.31
CA ALA A 289 -27.79 2.21 -2.32
C ALA A 289 -28.22 1.67 -3.70
N GLY A 290 -29.04 0.60 -3.69
CA GLY A 290 -29.57 -0.05 -4.86
C GLY A 290 -28.87 -1.37 -5.24
N GLY A 291 -29.62 -2.46 -5.36
CA GLY A 291 -29.09 -3.75 -5.71
C GLY A 291 -28.02 -4.24 -4.74
N ARG A 292 -26.78 -4.36 -5.21
CA ARG A 292 -25.61 -4.74 -4.38
C ARG A 292 -24.64 -3.59 -4.18
N LEU A 293 -25.09 -2.34 -4.32
CA LEU A 293 -24.35 -1.14 -3.98
C LEU A 293 -24.69 -0.68 -2.55
N PHE A 294 -23.68 -0.18 -1.86
CA PHE A 294 -23.79 0.26 -0.48
C PHE A 294 -23.07 1.57 -0.27
N ARG A 295 -23.56 2.37 0.67
CA ARG A 295 -23.05 3.69 0.99
C ARG A 295 -22.70 3.81 2.47
N GLN A 296 -21.53 4.34 2.73
CA GLN A 296 -21.12 4.77 4.07
C GLN A 296 -21.86 6.07 4.44
N ALA A 297 -22.22 6.26 5.71
CA ALA A 297 -23.05 7.36 6.15
C ALA A 297 -22.56 8.76 5.73
N GLU A 298 -21.23 8.95 5.69
CA GLU A 298 -20.60 10.23 5.36
C GLU A 298 -20.41 10.47 3.85
N ARG A 299 -20.91 9.55 3.02
CA ARG A 299 -20.68 9.56 1.58
C ARG A 299 -21.94 9.99 0.84
N VAL A 300 -21.76 10.67 -0.27
CA VAL A 300 -22.86 11.12 -1.16
C VAL A 300 -23.23 10.00 -2.14
N LEU A 301 -22.23 9.28 -2.67
CA LEU A 301 -22.37 8.24 -3.67
C LEU A 301 -22.20 6.85 -3.03
N PRO A 302 -22.62 5.77 -3.71
CA PRO A 302 -22.26 4.42 -3.31
C PRO A 302 -20.74 4.28 -3.19
N SER A 303 -20.28 3.75 -2.07
CA SER A 303 -18.86 3.63 -1.72
C SER A 303 -18.35 2.20 -1.75
N HIS A 304 -19.26 1.21 -1.75
CA HIS A 304 -18.96 -0.21 -1.75
C HIS A 304 -19.89 -0.96 -2.70
N ALA A 305 -19.38 -2.03 -3.27
CA ALA A 305 -20.15 -2.93 -4.12
C ALA A 305 -19.85 -4.40 -3.77
N LEU A 306 -20.88 -5.24 -3.79
CA LEU A 306 -20.76 -6.70 -3.79
C LEU A 306 -20.95 -7.20 -5.22
N LEU A 307 -20.00 -7.95 -5.75
CA LEU A 307 -20.09 -8.48 -7.11
C LEU A 307 -19.40 -9.84 -7.25
N VAL A 308 -19.79 -10.58 -8.26
CA VAL A 308 -19.08 -11.79 -8.68
C VAL A 308 -18.10 -11.38 -9.75
N GLY A 309 -16.81 -11.61 -9.50
CA GLY A 309 -15.74 -11.31 -10.45
C GLY A 309 -15.76 -12.21 -11.67
N ASP A 310 -15.00 -11.83 -12.71
CA ASP A 310 -14.85 -12.63 -13.95
C ASP A 310 -14.25 -14.02 -13.68
N ASP A 311 -13.61 -14.21 -12.54
CA ASP A 311 -13.09 -15.49 -12.05
C ASP A 311 -14.11 -16.30 -11.20
N GLY A 312 -15.34 -15.83 -11.09
CA GLY A 312 -16.40 -16.43 -10.28
C GLY A 312 -16.28 -16.17 -8.77
N ALA A 313 -15.25 -15.47 -8.31
CA ALA A 313 -15.09 -15.15 -6.91
C ALA A 313 -16.08 -14.07 -6.46
N ARG A 314 -16.69 -14.26 -5.29
CA ARG A 314 -17.45 -13.19 -4.63
C ARG A 314 -16.47 -12.16 -4.07
N VAL A 315 -16.66 -10.90 -4.40
CA VAL A 315 -15.79 -9.81 -3.96
C VAL A 315 -16.59 -8.66 -3.36
N LEU A 316 -16.02 -8.04 -2.32
CA LEU A 316 -16.38 -6.74 -1.82
C LEU A 316 -15.38 -5.73 -2.38
N VAL A 317 -15.86 -4.68 -3.01
CA VAL A 317 -15.02 -3.61 -3.56
C VAL A 317 -15.38 -2.30 -2.93
N ASP A 318 -14.37 -1.54 -2.53
CA ASP A 318 -14.49 -0.13 -2.15
C ASP A 318 -13.77 0.77 -3.18
N ASP A 319 -13.67 2.07 -2.89
CA ASP A 319 -13.04 3.06 -3.78
C ASP A 319 -11.52 2.90 -3.91
N GLN A 320 -10.90 1.97 -3.17
CA GLN A 320 -9.45 1.80 -3.14
C GLN A 320 -8.99 0.35 -3.31
N GLN A 321 -9.81 -0.64 -2.97
CA GLN A 321 -9.37 -2.03 -2.94
C GLN A 321 -10.50 -3.03 -3.19
N THR A 322 -10.13 -4.16 -3.78
CA THR A 322 -10.98 -5.35 -3.90
C THR A 322 -10.60 -6.36 -2.85
N HIS A 323 -11.61 -6.95 -2.20
CA HIS A 323 -11.46 -8.03 -1.23
C HIS A 323 -12.22 -9.24 -1.74
N ALA A 324 -11.54 -10.37 -1.95
CA ALA A 324 -12.17 -11.62 -2.38
C ALA A 324 -12.55 -12.48 -1.17
N ARG A 325 -13.70 -13.14 -1.28
CA ARG A 325 -14.15 -14.11 -0.25
C ARG A 325 -13.13 -15.22 -0.11
N SER A 326 -12.79 -15.57 1.12
CA SER A 326 -11.86 -16.63 1.47
C SER A 326 -12.54 -17.67 2.35
N ALA A 327 -12.16 -18.94 2.18
CA ALA A 327 -12.56 -19.96 3.13
C ALA A 327 -11.84 -19.76 4.48
N LEU A 328 -12.48 -20.16 5.57
CA LEU A 328 -11.89 -20.08 6.91
C LEU A 328 -10.64 -20.97 7.05
N ALA A 329 -10.64 -22.18 6.46
CA ALA A 329 -9.60 -23.17 6.67
C ALA A 329 -8.17 -22.68 6.32
N PRO A 330 -7.90 -22.09 5.13
CA PRO A 330 -6.55 -21.59 4.83
C PRO A 330 -6.12 -20.42 5.75
N LEU A 331 -7.04 -19.58 6.19
CA LEU A 331 -6.74 -18.50 7.13
C LEU A 331 -6.44 -19.05 8.52
N ALA A 332 -7.26 -20.00 9.01
CA ALA A 332 -7.04 -20.67 10.29
C ALA A 332 -5.70 -21.41 10.33
N LEU A 333 -5.28 -22.04 9.22
CA LEU A 333 -3.98 -22.68 9.11
C LEU A 333 -2.83 -21.69 9.18
N LEU A 334 -2.96 -20.51 8.54
CA LEU A 334 -1.94 -19.46 8.64
C LEU A 334 -1.84 -18.89 10.04
N TRP A 335 -2.96 -18.64 10.72
CA TRP A 335 -2.98 -18.17 12.10
C TRP A 335 -2.42 -19.24 13.05
N ALA A 336 -2.82 -20.49 12.89
CA ALA A 336 -2.29 -21.60 13.70
C ALA A 336 -0.78 -21.76 13.52
N SER A 337 -0.29 -21.63 12.27
CA SER A 337 1.15 -21.66 11.96
C SER A 337 1.91 -20.52 12.66
N LEU A 338 1.39 -19.30 12.60
CA LEU A 338 1.97 -18.14 13.28
C LEU A 338 2.01 -18.35 14.80
N VAL A 339 0.87 -18.71 15.40
CA VAL A 339 0.75 -18.92 16.86
C VAL A 339 1.69 -20.05 17.31
N ALA A 340 1.70 -21.18 16.61
CA ALA A 340 2.60 -22.30 16.93
C ALA A 340 4.07 -21.88 16.81
N GLY A 341 4.44 -21.15 15.76
CA GLY A 341 5.81 -20.64 15.55
C GLY A 341 6.24 -19.71 16.68
N VAL A 342 5.40 -18.73 17.04
CA VAL A 342 5.67 -17.80 18.15
C VAL A 342 5.82 -18.54 19.48
N LEU A 343 4.90 -19.45 19.81
CA LEU A 343 4.99 -20.27 21.03
C LEU A 343 6.26 -21.14 21.04
N GLY A 344 6.65 -21.68 19.88
CA GLY A 344 7.88 -22.42 19.72
C GLY A 344 9.13 -21.57 20.00
N VAL A 345 9.18 -20.34 19.45
CA VAL A 345 10.26 -19.36 19.72
C VAL A 345 10.34 -19.03 21.21
N VAL A 346 9.19 -18.74 21.83
CA VAL A 346 9.11 -18.42 23.27
C VAL A 346 9.62 -19.60 24.12
N HIS A 347 9.19 -20.83 23.80
CA HIS A 347 9.67 -22.03 24.50
C HIS A 347 11.19 -22.19 24.37
N VAL A 348 11.71 -22.12 23.14
CA VAL A 348 13.16 -22.24 22.87
C VAL A 348 13.93 -21.18 23.66
N TRP A 349 13.45 -19.94 23.69
CA TRP A 349 14.12 -18.84 24.37
C TRP A 349 14.09 -18.99 25.89
N ILE A 350 12.92 -19.23 26.49
CA ILE A 350 12.75 -19.33 27.96
C ILE A 350 13.46 -20.60 28.48
N VAL A 351 13.17 -21.78 27.91
CA VAL A 351 13.72 -23.04 28.38
C VAL A 351 15.21 -23.12 28.11
N GLY A 352 15.68 -22.61 26.97
CA GLY A 352 17.10 -22.52 26.63
C GLY A 352 17.87 -21.63 27.62
N ALA A 353 17.35 -20.44 27.94
CA ALA A 353 17.92 -19.55 28.95
C ALA A 353 17.97 -20.20 30.34
N TRP A 354 16.86 -20.83 30.77
CA TRP A 354 16.79 -21.51 32.07
C TRP A 354 17.82 -22.65 32.18
N ARG A 355 18.00 -23.45 31.12
CA ARG A 355 19.01 -24.53 31.09
C ARG A 355 20.44 -23.99 31.11
N LEU A 356 20.67 -22.84 30.46
CA LEU A 356 21.95 -22.14 30.50
C LEU A 356 22.30 -21.71 31.95
N LEU A 357 21.35 -21.08 32.65
CA LEU A 357 21.50 -20.67 34.04
C LEU A 357 21.77 -21.86 34.98
N ARG A 358 21.19 -23.02 34.68
CA ARG A 358 21.41 -24.28 35.40
C ARG A 358 22.71 -24.98 35.02
N ARG A 359 23.62 -24.34 34.25
CA ARG A 359 24.96 -24.83 33.83
C ARG A 359 24.92 -26.24 33.24
N ARG A 360 23.87 -26.64 32.52
CA ARG A 360 23.88 -27.94 31.81
C ARG A 360 24.99 -28.01 30.78
N PRO A 361 25.60 -29.15 30.55
CA PRO A 361 26.75 -29.31 29.60
C PRO A 361 26.31 -28.85 28.18
N TRP A 362 27.17 -28.04 27.53
CA TRP A 362 26.86 -27.43 26.22
C TRP A 362 26.65 -28.49 25.12
N HIS A 363 27.43 -29.58 25.16
CA HIS A 363 27.42 -30.56 24.07
C HIS A 363 26.18 -31.45 24.06
N THR A 364 25.49 -31.61 25.18
CA THR A 364 24.35 -32.53 25.35
C THR A 364 22.98 -31.85 25.27
N ASP A 365 22.93 -30.51 25.31
CA ASP A 365 21.65 -29.79 25.30
C ASP A 365 21.24 -29.46 23.86
N ALA A 366 20.10 -30.03 23.45
CA ALA A 366 19.52 -29.85 22.12
C ALA A 366 19.06 -28.41 21.83
N LEU A 367 18.68 -27.64 22.85
CA LEU A 367 18.16 -26.29 22.69
C LEU A 367 19.24 -25.21 22.61
N ARG A 368 20.51 -25.51 22.87
CA ARG A 368 21.53 -24.47 22.95
C ARG A 368 21.77 -23.72 21.64
N LEU A 369 21.92 -24.44 20.53
CA LEU A 369 22.10 -23.80 19.23
C LEU A 369 20.81 -23.10 18.77
N PRO A 370 19.61 -23.72 18.86
CA PRO A 370 18.34 -23.01 18.67
C PRO A 370 18.20 -21.74 19.50
N TRP A 371 18.50 -21.82 20.80
CA TRP A 371 18.46 -20.68 21.71
C TRP A 371 19.44 -19.57 21.30
N ALA A 372 20.67 -19.93 20.96
CA ALA A 372 21.67 -18.97 20.51
C ALA A 372 21.24 -18.28 19.20
N SER A 373 20.63 -19.01 18.25
CA SER A 373 20.16 -18.45 16.99
C SER A 373 18.99 -17.50 17.16
N VAL A 374 18.04 -17.81 18.06
CA VAL A 374 16.94 -16.91 18.41
C VAL A 374 17.46 -15.66 19.12
N THR A 375 18.38 -15.84 20.08
CA THR A 375 18.97 -14.72 20.83
C THR A 375 19.83 -13.82 19.94
N ALA A 376 20.48 -14.39 18.93
CA ALA A 376 21.27 -13.63 17.96
C ALA A 376 20.46 -12.58 17.18
N LEU A 377 19.12 -12.73 17.07
CA LEU A 377 18.25 -11.73 16.47
C LEU A 377 18.12 -10.45 17.30
N LEU A 378 18.45 -10.50 18.60
CA LEU A 378 18.40 -9.31 19.48
C LEU A 378 19.42 -8.23 19.11
N VAL A 379 20.41 -8.54 18.27
CA VAL A 379 21.40 -7.57 17.80
C VAL A 379 20.96 -6.91 16.49
N PRO A 380 20.75 -7.67 15.38
CA PRO A 380 20.41 -7.03 14.09
C PRO A 380 19.01 -6.39 14.07
N LEU A 381 18.06 -6.91 14.83
CA LEU A 381 16.70 -6.37 14.80
C LEU A 381 16.62 -4.93 15.36
N PRO A 382 17.14 -4.60 16.55
CA PRO A 382 17.19 -3.21 17.00
C PRO A 382 18.05 -2.30 16.11
N LEU A 383 19.16 -2.81 15.56
CA LEU A 383 19.99 -2.04 14.62
C LEU A 383 19.22 -1.71 13.35
N PHE A 384 18.48 -2.67 12.82
CA PHE A 384 17.63 -2.47 11.65
C PHE A 384 16.51 -1.45 11.92
N LEU A 385 15.81 -1.58 13.04
CA LEU A 385 14.72 -0.67 13.42
C LEU A 385 15.17 0.76 13.72
N ARG A 386 16.45 0.97 14.06
CA ARG A 386 17.03 2.30 14.29
C ARG A 386 17.62 2.94 13.05
N GLN A 387 17.61 2.24 11.92
CA GLN A 387 18.06 2.83 10.65
C GLN A 387 17.13 3.97 10.23
N PRO A 388 17.67 5.01 9.56
CA PRO A 388 16.85 5.99 8.88
C PRO A 388 15.86 5.30 7.92
N PHE A 389 14.64 5.81 7.86
CA PHE A 389 13.57 5.25 7.02
C PHE A 389 14.03 4.96 5.59
N LEU A 390 14.83 5.87 5.01
CA LEU A 390 15.35 5.74 3.64
C LEU A 390 16.31 4.57 3.43
N GLN A 391 16.82 3.95 4.50
CA GLN A 391 17.75 2.81 4.41
C GLN A 391 17.06 1.46 4.62
N PHE A 392 15.76 1.39 4.91
CA PHE A 392 15.09 0.11 5.15
C PHE A 392 15.13 -0.85 3.96
N GLY A 393 15.21 -0.33 2.74
CA GLY A 393 15.36 -1.11 1.51
C GLY A 393 16.81 -1.28 1.03
N ASP A 394 17.81 -0.85 1.79
CA ASP A 394 19.21 -0.91 1.38
C ASP A 394 19.95 -2.14 1.97
N PRO A 395 20.98 -2.66 1.27
CA PRO A 395 21.88 -3.68 1.81
C PRO A 395 22.88 -3.04 2.81
N THR A 396 22.40 -2.79 4.03
CA THR A 396 23.20 -2.27 5.15
C THR A 396 23.79 -3.40 6.00
N VAL A 397 24.70 -3.08 6.92
CA VAL A 397 25.21 -4.06 7.88
C VAL A 397 24.06 -4.64 8.73
N ALA A 398 23.09 -3.82 9.10
CA ALA A 398 21.93 -4.25 9.88
C ALA A 398 21.04 -5.21 9.07
N SER A 399 20.66 -4.85 7.83
CA SER A 399 19.84 -5.69 6.98
C SER A 399 20.54 -6.99 6.57
N ALA A 400 21.85 -6.93 6.24
CA ALA A 400 22.64 -8.12 5.91
C ALA A 400 22.79 -9.06 7.11
N SER A 401 23.05 -8.53 8.32
CA SER A 401 23.12 -9.34 9.53
C SER A 401 21.75 -9.95 9.92
N LEU A 402 20.65 -9.21 9.69
CA LEU A 402 19.29 -9.74 9.87
C LEU A 402 18.99 -10.88 8.90
N ALA A 403 19.38 -10.75 7.64
CA ALA A 403 19.25 -11.82 6.66
C ALA A 403 20.06 -13.06 7.03
N ALA A 404 21.33 -12.88 7.44
CA ALA A 404 22.20 -13.97 7.86
C ALA A 404 21.66 -14.69 9.11
N THR A 405 21.26 -13.96 10.15
CA THR A 405 20.72 -14.55 11.38
C THR A 405 19.41 -15.28 11.14
N THR A 406 18.51 -14.72 10.32
CA THR A 406 17.24 -15.38 9.98
C THR A 406 17.45 -16.62 9.08
N ALA A 407 18.49 -16.66 8.22
CA ALA A 407 18.85 -17.84 7.45
C ALA A 407 19.38 -18.99 8.33
N LEU A 408 20.02 -18.68 9.46
CA LEU A 408 20.54 -19.67 10.39
C LEU A 408 19.46 -20.31 11.26
N LEU A 409 18.30 -19.67 11.45
CA LEU A 409 17.23 -20.20 12.30
C LEU A 409 16.80 -21.63 11.93
N PRO A 410 16.38 -21.94 10.69
CA PRO A 410 15.94 -23.29 10.35
C PRO A 410 17.07 -24.31 10.52
N ILE A 411 18.31 -23.96 10.23
CA ILE A 411 19.48 -24.82 10.40
C ILE A 411 19.65 -25.17 11.88
N ALA A 412 19.57 -24.16 12.76
CA ALA A 412 19.70 -24.38 14.20
C ALA A 412 18.56 -25.28 14.74
N MET A 413 17.34 -25.12 14.25
CA MET A 413 16.20 -25.98 14.65
C MET A 413 16.43 -27.42 14.20
N LEU A 414 16.91 -27.64 12.98
CA LEU A 414 17.25 -28.98 12.46
C LEU A 414 18.32 -29.65 13.29
N VAL A 415 19.42 -28.95 13.66
CA VAL A 415 20.46 -29.45 14.53
C VAL A 415 19.90 -29.80 15.91
N GLY A 416 19.01 -28.97 16.47
CA GLY A 416 18.32 -29.25 17.72
C GLY A 416 17.54 -30.57 17.66
N LEU A 417 16.71 -30.74 16.61
CA LEU A 417 15.94 -31.96 16.36
C LEU A 417 16.84 -33.20 16.19
N TYR A 418 17.91 -33.06 15.44
CA TYR A 418 18.90 -34.16 15.30
C TYR A 418 19.48 -34.62 16.65
N ARG A 419 19.83 -33.65 17.52
CA ARG A 419 20.34 -33.99 18.87
C ARG A 419 19.27 -34.65 19.76
N ILE A 420 18.01 -34.27 19.65
CA ILE A 420 16.88 -34.89 20.37
C ILE A 420 16.72 -36.36 19.96
N ARG A 421 16.86 -36.66 18.66
CA ARG A 421 16.66 -38.01 18.11
C ARG A 421 17.60 -39.04 18.75
N HIS A 422 18.84 -38.66 19.09
CA HIS A 422 19.85 -39.54 19.66
C HIS A 422 19.83 -39.59 21.19
N ALA A 423 18.82 -39.07 21.83
CA ALA A 423 18.71 -38.99 23.27
C ALA A 423 17.53 -39.80 23.80
N SER A 424 17.62 -40.29 25.07
CA SER A 424 16.52 -41.03 25.71
C SER A 424 15.21 -40.21 25.74
N ARG A 425 14.07 -40.89 25.56
CA ARG A 425 12.74 -40.24 25.57
C ARG A 425 12.40 -39.67 26.95
N SER A 426 11.94 -38.45 27.01
CA SER A 426 11.38 -37.79 28.18
C SER A 426 10.34 -36.77 27.76
N LEU A 427 9.37 -36.45 28.62
CA LEU A 427 8.34 -35.47 28.39
C LEU A 427 8.93 -34.12 27.97
N GLN A 428 10.01 -33.69 28.62
CA GLN A 428 10.73 -32.46 28.34
C GLN A 428 11.30 -32.40 26.92
N ARG A 429 11.88 -33.54 26.44
CA ARG A 429 12.40 -33.62 25.05
C ARG A 429 11.31 -33.66 24.01
N THR A 430 10.16 -34.25 24.33
CA THR A 430 8.98 -34.18 23.46
C THR A 430 8.50 -32.76 23.31
N ALA A 431 8.41 -31.99 24.40
CA ALA A 431 8.06 -30.57 24.35
C ALA A 431 9.09 -29.74 23.53
N ASP A 432 10.38 -30.00 23.71
CA ASP A 432 11.45 -29.36 22.91
C ASP A 432 11.30 -29.70 21.42
N ALA A 433 11.05 -30.96 21.08
CA ALA A 433 10.88 -31.36 19.68
C ALA A 433 9.65 -30.69 19.05
N ILE A 434 8.52 -30.62 19.76
CA ILE A 434 7.33 -29.92 19.31
C ILE A 434 7.63 -28.44 19.07
N ALA A 435 8.32 -27.76 19.99
CA ALA A 435 8.69 -26.36 19.85
C ALA A 435 9.61 -26.12 18.65
N LEU A 436 10.63 -26.95 18.45
CA LEU A 436 11.56 -26.84 17.32
C LEU A 436 10.83 -27.09 15.98
N LEU A 437 9.94 -28.08 15.91
CA LEU A 437 9.10 -28.33 14.74
C LEU A 437 8.15 -27.17 14.46
N ALA A 438 7.57 -26.57 15.50
CA ALA A 438 6.70 -25.42 15.38
C ALA A 438 7.44 -24.18 14.81
N VAL A 439 8.68 -23.93 15.22
CA VAL A 439 9.52 -22.87 14.63
C VAL A 439 9.90 -23.23 13.20
N LEU A 440 10.31 -24.46 12.94
CA LEU A 440 10.76 -24.89 11.61
C LEU A 440 9.62 -24.81 10.57
N GLN A 441 8.40 -25.26 10.91
CA GLN A 441 7.26 -25.13 10.01
C GLN A 441 6.95 -23.66 9.72
N TRP A 442 7.04 -22.77 10.73
CA TRP A 442 6.83 -21.35 10.52
C TRP A 442 7.92 -20.73 9.63
N CYS A 443 9.19 -21.10 9.83
CA CYS A 443 10.28 -20.73 8.92
C CYS A 443 9.99 -21.17 7.47
N ALA A 444 9.47 -22.39 7.27
CA ALA A 444 9.11 -22.89 5.94
C ALA A 444 7.95 -22.09 5.32
N VAL A 445 6.93 -21.73 6.12
CA VAL A 445 5.83 -20.85 5.68
C VAL A 445 6.38 -19.49 5.26
N LEU A 446 7.20 -18.84 6.11
CA LEU A 446 7.78 -17.54 5.80
C LEU A 446 8.67 -17.59 4.55
N ALA A 447 9.45 -18.65 4.38
CA ALA A 447 10.28 -18.86 3.18
C ALA A 447 9.41 -19.03 1.91
N GLY A 448 8.29 -19.75 2.02
CA GLY A 448 7.31 -19.89 0.94
C GLY A 448 6.67 -18.56 0.51
N TRP A 449 6.57 -17.60 1.42
CA TRP A 449 6.13 -16.23 1.13
C TRP A 449 7.28 -15.28 0.75
N GLY A 450 8.53 -15.76 0.65
CA GLY A 450 9.70 -14.93 0.30
C GLY A 450 10.20 -14.03 1.44
N LEU A 451 9.71 -14.22 2.68
CA LEU A 451 10.08 -13.41 3.84
C LEU A 451 11.30 -13.95 4.59
N LEU A 452 11.74 -15.18 4.30
CA LEU A 452 12.93 -15.80 4.88
C LEU A 452 13.87 -16.30 3.77
N PRO A 453 15.20 -16.05 3.87
CA PRO A 453 15.84 -15.12 4.82
C PRO A 453 15.37 -13.69 4.64
N ALA A 454 15.40 -12.89 5.72
CA ALA A 454 14.86 -11.52 5.74
C ALA A 454 15.75 -10.54 4.95
N ARG A 455 15.71 -10.64 3.63
CA ARG A 455 16.42 -9.78 2.68
C ARG A 455 15.56 -8.55 2.35
N THR A 456 15.57 -7.56 3.25
CA THR A 456 14.71 -6.37 3.10
C THR A 456 14.97 -5.57 1.83
N TRP A 457 16.17 -5.66 1.26
CA TRP A 457 16.53 -5.04 -0.03
C TRP A 457 15.95 -5.78 -1.26
N ALA A 458 15.30 -6.92 -1.07
CA ALA A 458 14.72 -7.74 -2.13
C ALA A 458 13.18 -7.91 -1.98
N LEU A 459 12.56 -7.15 -1.05
CA LEU A 459 11.13 -7.18 -0.77
C LEU A 459 10.32 -6.22 -1.64
#